data_81ed29dbb2fec3e528acb37927359d3d
#
_entry.id   81ed29dbb2fec3e528acb37927359d3d
#
_cell.length_a   1.000
_cell.length_b   1.000
_cell.length_c   1.000
_cell.angle_alpha   90.00
_cell.angle_beta   90.00
_cell.angle_gamma   90.00
#
_symmetry.space_group_name_H-M   'P 1'
#
loop_
_entity.id
_entity.type
_entity.pdbx_description
1 polymer ?
#
loop_
_entity_poly.entity_id
_entity_poly.type
_entity_poly.pdbx_seq_one_letter_code
_entity_poly.pdbx_strand_id
1 'polypeptide(L)'
;MKKNAITFLFLILTGLAFAQEVAEQKKPKPNLPGTFLIDLGVNQGIQSPSKWEQGFWGSRTVNIYYQYPIRIGRSKFSFNPGIGVSLERWKFKNGATLIDTVELVSYPNGAAAVDQVEQYNLLSPKRIFPEAADKSMLISNYVEMPIEFRFDTSPEDINRSFNVAIGGRVGYLFDAFTKVKYHDRGEVVKNKNKLNNGLNQFRYGVYTRIGLGGFSLFCFYNLSDMFEKGKGPSGTTMNSLTAGISINGF
;
A
#
# COMPACT_ATOMS: atom_id res chain seq x y z
N MET A 1 -29.19 -7.42 20.30
CA MET A 1 -28.24 -7.12 19.20
C MET A 1 -27.31 -8.29 18.85
N LYS A 2 -26.82 -9.13 19.79
CA LYS A 2 -25.92 -10.27 19.47
C LYS A 2 -26.58 -11.41 18.68
N LYS A 3 -27.87 -11.69 18.85
CA LYS A 3 -28.61 -12.77 18.13
C LYS A 3 -28.75 -12.49 16.62
N ASN A 4 -28.93 -11.22 16.23
CA ASN A 4 -29.13 -10.87 14.82
C ASN A 4 -27.82 -10.92 14.00
N ALA A 5 -26.66 -10.73 14.65
CA ALA A 5 -25.34 -10.82 13.99
C ALA A 5 -25.00 -12.29 13.63
N ILE A 6 -25.36 -13.25 14.48
CA ILE A 6 -25.13 -14.69 14.23
C ILE A 6 -26.03 -15.18 13.10
N THR A 7 -27.27 -14.72 13.04
CA THR A 7 -28.21 -15.06 11.96
C THR A 7 -27.75 -14.51 10.62
N PHE A 8 -27.19 -13.31 10.60
CA PHE A 8 -26.66 -12.69 9.39
C PHE A 8 -25.39 -13.39 8.89
N LEU A 9 -24.52 -13.83 9.81
CA LEU A 9 -23.33 -14.62 9.48
C LEU A 9 -23.69 -15.99 8.91
N PHE A 10 -24.74 -16.63 9.43
CA PHE A 10 -25.23 -17.93 8.94
C PHE A 10 -25.88 -17.82 7.55
N LEU A 11 -26.59 -16.72 7.27
CA LEU A 11 -27.15 -16.41 5.94
C LEU A 11 -26.08 -16.17 4.88
N ILE A 12 -24.96 -15.54 5.24
CA ILE A 12 -23.82 -15.34 4.33
C ILE A 12 -23.13 -16.69 4.03
N LEU A 13 -22.96 -17.54 5.03
CA LEU A 13 -22.38 -18.88 4.87
C LEU A 13 -23.24 -19.82 4.02
N THR A 14 -24.55 -19.78 4.16
CA THR A 14 -25.48 -20.58 3.33
C THR A 14 -25.55 -20.06 1.89
N GLY A 15 -25.48 -18.73 1.69
CA GLY A 15 -25.41 -18.12 0.34
C GLY A 15 -24.15 -18.52 -0.44
N LEU A 16 -23.03 -18.72 0.24
CA LEU A 16 -21.78 -19.20 -0.37
C LEU A 16 -21.83 -20.69 -0.74
N ALA A 17 -22.60 -21.51 0.00
CA ALA A 17 -22.77 -22.93 -0.30
C ALA A 17 -23.63 -23.19 -1.56
N PHE A 18 -24.64 -22.36 -1.82
CA PHE A 18 -25.46 -22.46 -3.04
C PHE A 18 -24.81 -21.87 -4.30
N ALA A 19 -23.73 -21.07 -4.15
CA ALA A 19 -22.99 -20.55 -5.31
C ALA A 19 -22.07 -21.59 -5.98
N GLN A 20 -21.90 -22.77 -5.39
CA GLN A 20 -21.00 -23.82 -5.91
C GLN A 20 -21.65 -24.79 -6.92
N GLU A 21 -22.93 -24.70 -7.17
CA GLU A 21 -23.66 -25.68 -8.03
C GLU A 21 -24.05 -25.14 -9.42
N VAL A 22 -23.56 -24.00 -9.82
CA VAL A 22 -23.65 -23.57 -11.23
C VAL A 22 -22.53 -24.27 -11.99
N ALA A 23 -22.88 -25.25 -12.80
CA ALA A 23 -22.00 -26.02 -13.67
C ALA A 23 -20.99 -25.09 -14.35
N GLU A 24 -19.72 -25.23 -13.96
CA GLU A 24 -18.58 -24.54 -14.53
C GLU A 24 -18.45 -24.92 -16.01
N GLN A 25 -19.04 -24.14 -16.88
CA GLN A 25 -18.57 -24.07 -18.26
C GLN A 25 -17.14 -23.52 -18.16
N LYS A 26 -16.14 -24.39 -18.16
CA LYS A 26 -14.73 -24.04 -18.25
C LYS A 26 -14.54 -23.15 -19.49
N LYS A 27 -14.65 -21.84 -19.30
CA LYS A 27 -14.17 -20.89 -20.30
C LYS A 27 -12.70 -21.21 -20.50
N PRO A 28 -12.19 -21.35 -21.74
CA PRO A 28 -10.80 -21.61 -21.98
C PRO A 28 -10.00 -20.51 -21.26
N LYS A 29 -9.25 -20.88 -20.23
CA LYS A 29 -8.34 -19.94 -19.56
C LYS A 29 -7.35 -19.48 -20.63
N PRO A 30 -7.11 -18.17 -20.78
CA PRO A 30 -6.04 -17.72 -21.68
C PRO A 30 -4.77 -18.43 -21.22
N ASN A 31 -4.08 -19.09 -22.16
CA ASN A 31 -2.87 -19.87 -21.90
C ASN A 31 -1.68 -18.92 -21.65
N LEU A 32 -1.82 -18.05 -20.65
CA LEU A 32 -0.76 -17.15 -20.21
C LEU A 32 0.12 -17.94 -19.22
N PRO A 33 1.41 -18.08 -19.48
CA PRO A 33 2.32 -18.91 -18.68
C PRO A 33 2.65 -18.32 -17.30
N GLY A 34 1.98 -17.24 -16.88
CA GLY A 34 2.17 -16.55 -15.62
C GLY A 34 0.97 -16.66 -14.68
N THR A 35 1.10 -16.08 -13.50
CA THR A 35 0.09 -16.06 -12.46
C THR A 35 -0.16 -14.63 -12.00
N PHE A 36 -1.42 -14.26 -11.88
CA PHE A 36 -1.80 -13.02 -11.21
C PHE A 36 -1.78 -13.22 -9.69
N LEU A 37 -1.26 -12.22 -9.00
CA LEU A 37 -1.16 -12.18 -7.56
C LEU A 37 -1.71 -10.84 -7.07
N ILE A 38 -2.64 -10.91 -6.11
CA ILE A 38 -3.25 -9.75 -5.48
C ILE A 38 -2.89 -9.76 -4.00
N ASP A 39 -2.22 -8.72 -3.53
CA ASP A 39 -1.93 -8.50 -2.11
C ASP A 39 -2.89 -7.46 -1.54
N LEU A 40 -3.48 -7.75 -0.41
CA LEU A 40 -4.30 -6.84 0.38
C LEU A 40 -3.63 -6.67 1.74
N GLY A 41 -3.08 -5.49 2.01
CA GLY A 41 -2.30 -5.24 3.21
C GLY A 41 -2.71 -3.98 3.98
N VAL A 42 -2.23 -3.93 5.21
CA VAL A 42 -2.31 -2.77 6.10
C VAL A 42 -0.91 -2.19 6.27
N ASN A 43 -0.80 -0.87 6.14
CA ASN A 43 0.48 -0.17 6.23
C ASN A 43 0.70 0.36 7.64
N GLN A 44 1.95 0.25 8.11
CA GLN A 44 2.43 0.84 9.34
C GLN A 44 3.70 1.65 9.05
N GLY A 45 3.71 2.93 9.42
CA GLY A 45 4.91 3.76 9.38
C GLY A 45 5.86 3.41 10.52
N ILE A 46 7.14 3.29 10.21
CA ILE A 46 8.23 3.05 11.16
C ILE A 46 9.05 4.32 11.24
N GLN A 47 9.41 4.76 12.46
CA GLN A 47 10.09 6.04 12.70
C GLN A 47 9.30 7.23 12.15
N SER A 48 7.96 7.16 12.32
CA SER A 48 7.06 8.20 11.84
C SER A 48 7.24 9.50 12.64
N PRO A 49 7.03 10.67 12.00
CA PRO A 49 7.01 11.95 12.69
C PRO A 49 5.93 11.99 13.78
N SER A 50 6.12 12.80 14.82
CA SER A 50 5.22 12.89 15.98
C SER A 50 3.75 13.21 15.62
N LYS A 51 3.52 13.92 14.51
CA LYS A 51 2.18 14.26 14.00
C LYS A 51 1.62 13.25 13.00
N TRP A 52 2.34 12.17 12.73
CA TRP A 52 1.91 11.10 11.84
C TRP A 52 1.02 10.11 12.57
N GLU A 53 -0.20 10.50 12.86
CA GLU A 53 -1.18 9.65 13.51
C GLU A 53 -1.98 8.88 12.46
N GLN A 54 -1.52 7.69 12.11
CA GLN A 54 -2.20 6.90 11.09
C GLN A 54 -3.36 6.06 11.65
N GLY A 55 -4.39 5.91 10.85
CA GLY A 55 -5.50 4.99 11.11
C GLY A 55 -5.19 3.60 10.60
N PHE A 56 -5.11 2.60 11.49
CA PHE A 56 -4.77 1.23 11.13
C PHE A 56 -5.62 0.70 9.96
N TRP A 57 -6.93 0.63 10.09
CA TRP A 57 -7.83 0.16 9.04
C TRP A 57 -7.95 1.08 7.82
N GLY A 58 -7.51 2.32 7.96
CA GLY A 58 -7.56 3.32 6.87
C GLY A 58 -6.32 3.35 6.00
N SER A 59 -5.18 2.89 6.54
CA SER A 59 -3.90 2.85 5.85
C SER A 59 -3.71 1.47 5.23
N ARG A 60 -3.98 1.37 3.93
CA ARG A 60 -4.09 0.11 3.19
C ARG A 60 -3.29 0.14 1.92
N THR A 61 -2.81 -1.04 1.53
CA THR A 61 -2.18 -1.29 0.23
C THR A 61 -2.94 -2.35 -0.53
N VAL A 62 -3.09 -2.13 -1.82
CA VAL A 62 -3.51 -3.15 -2.78
C VAL A 62 -2.42 -3.25 -3.83
N ASN A 63 -1.81 -4.43 -3.95
CA ASN A 63 -0.85 -4.71 -5.01
C ASN A 63 -1.47 -5.69 -5.99
N ILE A 64 -1.19 -5.48 -7.27
CA ILE A 64 -1.60 -6.38 -8.35
C ILE A 64 -0.36 -6.66 -9.18
N TYR A 65 0.10 -7.90 -9.15
CA TYR A 65 1.29 -8.35 -9.87
C TYR A 65 0.95 -9.44 -10.86
N TYR A 66 1.67 -9.46 -11.96
CA TYR A 66 1.79 -10.59 -12.85
C TYR A 66 3.18 -11.19 -12.64
N GLN A 67 3.25 -12.44 -12.21
CA GLN A 67 4.49 -13.16 -11.96
C GLN A 67 4.65 -14.32 -12.93
N TYR A 68 5.87 -14.55 -13.37
CA TYR A 68 6.23 -15.67 -14.26
C TYR A 68 7.04 -16.70 -13.47
N PRO A 69 6.43 -17.83 -13.03
CA PRO A 69 7.14 -18.84 -12.26
C PRO A 69 8.10 -19.65 -13.14
N ILE A 70 9.39 -19.56 -12.87
CA ILE A 70 10.45 -20.33 -13.51
C ILE A 70 10.92 -21.39 -12.52
N ARG A 71 10.55 -22.64 -12.76
CA ARG A 71 10.98 -23.76 -11.90
C ARG A 71 12.47 -24.02 -12.04
N ILE A 72 13.18 -24.21 -10.94
CA ILE A 72 14.61 -24.49 -10.92
C ILE A 72 14.81 -26.01 -11.08
N GLY A 73 14.98 -26.43 -12.30
CA GLY A 73 15.12 -27.86 -12.66
C GLY A 73 13.89 -28.68 -12.26
N ARG A 74 14.11 -29.84 -11.63
CA ARG A 74 13.05 -30.70 -11.06
C ARG A 74 12.86 -30.48 -9.55
N SER A 75 13.39 -29.39 -9.01
CA SER A 75 13.34 -29.11 -7.59
C SER A 75 11.98 -28.56 -7.15
N LYS A 76 11.83 -28.37 -5.84
CA LYS A 76 10.67 -27.71 -5.21
C LYS A 76 10.80 -26.18 -5.17
N PHE A 77 11.83 -25.64 -5.81
CA PHE A 77 12.11 -24.21 -5.83
C PHE A 77 11.76 -23.59 -7.17
N SER A 78 11.24 -22.38 -7.13
CA SER A 78 10.98 -21.55 -8.31
C SER A 78 11.53 -20.13 -8.11
N PHE A 79 11.88 -19.51 -9.23
CA PHE A 79 12.24 -18.11 -9.35
C PHE A 79 11.10 -17.39 -10.06
N ASN A 80 10.49 -16.41 -9.41
CA ASN A 80 9.27 -15.76 -9.87
C ASN A 80 9.51 -14.25 -10.08
N PRO A 81 10.06 -13.82 -11.22
CA PRO A 81 10.08 -12.41 -11.57
C PRO A 81 8.67 -11.94 -11.92
N GLY A 82 8.40 -10.65 -11.68
CA GLY A 82 7.09 -10.09 -11.97
C GLY A 82 7.12 -8.60 -12.26
N ILE A 83 5.97 -8.10 -12.65
CA ILE A 83 5.69 -6.68 -12.82
C ILE A 83 4.27 -6.40 -12.34
N GLY A 84 4.04 -5.20 -11.83
CA GLY A 84 2.69 -4.81 -11.43
C GLY A 84 2.62 -3.42 -10.83
N VAL A 85 1.55 -3.17 -10.10
CA VAL A 85 1.26 -1.89 -9.48
C VAL A 85 0.98 -2.06 -8.00
N SER A 86 1.39 -1.07 -7.22
CA SER A 86 1.10 -0.96 -5.80
C SER A 86 0.36 0.35 -5.55
N LEU A 87 -0.81 0.24 -4.95
CA LEU A 87 -1.73 1.33 -4.66
C LEU A 87 -1.81 1.52 -3.15
N GLU A 88 -1.10 2.49 -2.62
CA GLU A 88 -1.01 2.74 -1.18
C GLU A 88 -1.85 3.94 -0.75
N ARG A 89 -2.43 3.81 0.43
CA ARG A 89 -3.21 4.86 1.09
C ARG A 89 -2.79 4.97 2.55
N TRP A 90 -2.51 6.17 2.99
CA TRP A 90 -2.17 6.53 4.35
C TRP A 90 -3.24 7.44 4.90
N LYS A 91 -4.08 6.94 5.79
CA LYS A 91 -5.16 7.74 6.41
C LYS A 91 -4.69 8.33 7.72
N PHE A 92 -4.81 9.63 7.89
CA PHE A 92 -4.53 10.33 9.14
C PHE A 92 -5.76 10.35 10.05
N LYS A 93 -5.57 10.06 11.35
CA LYS A 93 -6.63 10.12 12.37
C LYS A 93 -6.88 11.55 12.85
N ASN A 94 -5.81 12.32 13.00
CA ASN A 94 -5.83 13.70 13.46
C ASN A 94 -6.22 14.71 12.36
N GLY A 95 -6.61 14.22 11.17
CA GLY A 95 -6.92 15.06 10.03
C GLY A 95 -5.72 15.83 9.46
N ALA A 96 -4.48 15.54 9.88
CA ALA A 96 -3.29 16.21 9.34
C ALA A 96 -3.18 16.00 7.83
N THR A 97 -2.57 16.95 7.13
CA THR A 97 -2.25 16.85 5.70
C THR A 97 -0.84 17.34 5.44
N LEU A 98 -0.21 16.84 4.40
CA LEU A 98 1.10 17.30 3.95
C LEU A 98 0.94 18.62 3.19
N ILE A 99 1.76 19.58 3.55
CA ILE A 99 1.79 20.90 2.94
C ILE A 99 3.24 21.29 2.72
N ASP A 100 3.46 21.90 1.59
CA ASP A 100 4.72 22.56 1.28
C ASP A 100 4.89 23.78 2.20
N THR A 101 6.01 23.86 2.87
CA THR A 101 6.35 24.96 3.77
C THR A 101 7.62 25.62 3.27
N VAL A 102 7.51 26.86 2.87
CA VAL A 102 8.66 27.72 2.54
C VAL A 102 9.19 28.29 3.85
N GLU A 103 10.43 28.03 4.19
CA GLU A 103 11.10 28.64 5.33
C GLU A 103 11.75 29.96 4.90
N LEU A 104 11.33 31.05 5.53
CA LEU A 104 11.97 32.35 5.33
C LEU A 104 13.27 32.38 6.15
N VAL A 105 14.40 32.32 5.50
CA VAL A 105 15.71 32.50 6.12
C VAL A 105 16.06 33.99 6.12
N SER A 106 16.18 34.57 7.31
CA SER A 106 16.66 35.94 7.48
C SER A 106 18.20 35.94 7.54
N TYR A 107 18.86 36.57 6.59
CA TYR A 107 20.29 36.74 6.64
C TYR A 107 20.73 37.90 7.57
N PRO A 108 21.94 37.84 8.17
CA PRO A 108 22.45 38.86 9.11
C PRO A 108 22.52 40.27 8.54
N ASN A 109 22.50 40.44 7.23
CA ASN A 109 22.53 41.71 6.52
C ASN A 109 21.13 42.33 6.31
N GLY A 110 20.05 41.77 6.89
CA GLY A 110 18.71 42.29 6.76
C GLY A 110 18.02 41.96 5.42
N ALA A 111 18.69 41.29 4.50
CA ALA A 111 18.05 40.78 3.29
C ALA A 111 17.26 39.52 3.62
N ALA A 112 15.96 39.53 3.42
CA ALA A 112 15.12 38.34 3.43
C ALA A 112 15.29 37.62 2.08
N ALA A 113 16.09 36.57 2.04
CA ALA A 113 16.10 35.66 0.91
C ALA A 113 15.19 34.47 1.25
N VAL A 114 14.33 34.16 0.33
CA VAL A 114 13.56 32.93 0.34
C VAL A 114 14.51 31.82 -0.11
N ASP A 115 15.17 31.18 0.86
CA ASP A 115 15.85 29.93 0.56
C ASP A 115 14.74 28.89 0.42
N GLN A 116 14.49 28.43 -0.80
CA GLN A 116 13.44 27.46 -1.09
C GLN A 116 13.89 26.09 -0.61
N VAL A 117 13.91 25.89 0.69
CA VAL A 117 13.96 24.56 1.26
C VAL A 117 12.54 24.02 1.15
N GLU A 118 12.26 23.27 0.09
CA GLU A 118 11.01 22.53 -0.07
C GLU A 118 10.90 21.46 1.02
N GLN A 119 10.37 21.84 2.17
CA GLN A 119 10.10 20.92 3.25
C GLN A 119 8.59 20.73 3.38
N TYR A 120 8.15 19.46 3.33
CA TYR A 120 6.76 19.13 3.54
C TYR A 120 6.47 18.89 5.01
N ASN A 121 5.52 19.61 5.58
CA ASN A 121 5.14 19.49 6.98
C ASN A 121 3.71 18.97 7.14
N LEU A 122 3.49 18.21 8.23
CA LEU A 122 2.16 17.79 8.63
C LEU A 122 1.49 18.93 9.39
N LEU A 123 0.53 19.59 8.75
CA LEU A 123 -0.26 20.63 9.39
C LEU A 123 -1.67 20.14 9.69
N SER A 124 -2.23 20.63 10.82
CA SER A 124 -3.63 20.40 11.12
C SER A 124 -4.50 21.15 10.11
N PRO A 125 -5.52 20.50 9.52
CA PRO A 125 -6.42 21.15 8.57
C PRO A 125 -7.11 22.39 9.11
N LYS A 126 -7.33 22.48 10.42
CA LYS A 126 -7.90 23.68 11.06
C LYS A 126 -7.11 24.98 10.81
N ARG A 127 -5.83 24.88 10.41
CA ARG A 127 -5.04 26.05 10.01
C ARG A 127 -5.26 26.47 8.57
N ILE A 128 -5.85 25.60 7.74
CA ILE A 128 -5.96 25.76 6.30
C ILE A 128 -7.41 25.84 5.86
N PHE A 129 -8.26 25.07 6.53
CA PHE A 129 -9.68 24.95 6.22
C PHE A 129 -10.51 25.51 7.39
N PRO A 130 -11.67 26.11 7.11
CA PRO A 130 -12.52 26.71 8.15
C PRO A 130 -12.98 25.71 9.21
N GLU A 131 -13.17 24.45 8.82
CA GLU A 131 -13.66 23.38 9.67
C GLU A 131 -12.67 22.21 9.75
N ALA A 132 -12.86 21.35 10.76
CA ALA A 132 -12.04 20.16 10.92
C ALA A 132 -12.22 19.19 9.74
N ALA A 133 -11.13 18.56 9.30
CA ALA A 133 -11.21 17.58 8.23
C ALA A 133 -11.86 16.28 8.70
N ASP A 134 -12.91 15.84 8.01
CA ASP A 134 -13.54 14.53 8.22
C ASP A 134 -12.60 13.39 7.82
N LYS A 135 -11.80 13.65 6.79
CA LYS A 135 -10.90 12.66 6.21
C LYS A 135 -9.71 13.32 5.57
N SER A 136 -8.52 12.89 5.97
CA SER A 136 -7.27 13.25 5.33
C SER A 136 -6.47 12.00 4.98
N MET A 137 -5.88 11.98 3.79
CA MET A 137 -5.13 10.83 3.26
C MET A 137 -4.00 11.30 2.37
N LEU A 138 -2.87 10.59 2.46
CA LEU A 138 -1.83 10.59 1.44
C LEU A 138 -2.01 9.32 0.60
N ILE A 139 -1.93 9.45 -0.69
CA ILE A 139 -1.99 8.37 -1.67
C ILE A 139 -0.66 8.36 -2.43
N SER A 140 -0.08 7.18 -2.60
CA SER A 140 1.13 6.94 -3.38
C SER A 140 0.97 5.67 -4.22
N ASN A 141 1.16 5.79 -5.52
CA ASN A 141 0.97 4.71 -6.47
C ASN A 141 2.30 4.42 -7.19
N TYR A 142 2.70 3.15 -7.17
CA TYR A 142 3.98 2.70 -7.73
C TYR A 142 3.77 1.66 -8.81
N VAL A 143 4.59 1.71 -9.87
CA VAL A 143 4.88 0.55 -10.71
C VAL A 143 6.01 -0.21 -10.05
N GLU A 144 5.89 -1.53 -9.94
CA GLU A 144 6.83 -2.36 -9.22
C GLU A 144 7.26 -3.60 -10.00
N MET A 145 8.48 -4.02 -9.72
CA MET A 145 9.07 -5.25 -10.23
C MET A 145 9.45 -6.14 -9.02
N PRO A 146 8.57 -7.06 -8.61
CA PRO A 146 8.89 -8.06 -7.60
C PRO A 146 9.76 -9.16 -8.20
N ILE A 147 10.70 -9.67 -7.40
CA ILE A 147 11.52 -10.84 -7.66
C ILE A 147 11.38 -11.75 -6.44
N GLU A 148 10.94 -12.99 -6.65
CA GLU A 148 10.63 -13.92 -5.57
C GLU A 148 11.32 -15.26 -5.78
N PHE A 149 11.92 -15.79 -4.71
CA PHE A 149 12.32 -17.19 -4.60
C PHE A 149 11.28 -17.91 -3.75
N ARG A 150 10.70 -18.95 -4.30
CA ARG A 150 9.59 -19.68 -3.68
C ARG A 150 9.91 -21.15 -3.58
N PHE A 151 9.56 -21.71 -2.42
CA PHE A 151 9.55 -23.14 -2.15
C PHE A 151 8.12 -23.63 -2.09
N ASP A 152 7.80 -24.70 -2.83
CA ASP A 152 6.50 -25.36 -2.83
C ASP A 152 6.67 -26.83 -2.44
N THR A 153 5.89 -27.31 -1.47
CA THR A 153 5.96 -28.71 -1.03
C THR A 153 5.52 -29.67 -2.12
N SER A 154 4.54 -29.26 -2.93
CA SER A 154 3.97 -30.03 -4.04
C SER A 154 3.83 -29.15 -5.29
N PRO A 155 4.91 -28.93 -6.05
CA PRO A 155 4.88 -28.04 -7.22
C PRO A 155 3.94 -28.49 -8.34
N GLU A 156 3.54 -29.76 -8.36
CA GLU A 156 2.60 -30.34 -9.35
C GLU A 156 1.13 -30.04 -8.99
N ASP A 157 0.84 -29.81 -7.69
CA ASP A 157 -0.50 -29.47 -7.19
C ASP A 157 -0.40 -28.22 -6.31
N ILE A 158 -0.38 -27.06 -6.95
CA ILE A 158 -0.25 -25.76 -6.28
C ILE A 158 -1.38 -25.53 -5.29
N ASN A 159 -2.59 -26.03 -5.55
CA ASN A 159 -3.76 -25.80 -4.71
C ASN A 159 -3.65 -26.47 -3.33
N ARG A 160 -2.84 -27.50 -3.20
CA ARG A 160 -2.59 -28.23 -1.94
C ARG A 160 -1.18 -28.05 -1.41
N SER A 161 -0.38 -27.24 -2.09
CA SER A 161 1.01 -27.00 -1.73
C SER A 161 1.12 -26.00 -0.59
N PHE A 162 1.85 -26.35 0.46
CA PHE A 162 2.38 -25.36 1.38
C PHE A 162 3.53 -24.64 0.71
N ASN A 163 3.56 -23.32 0.80
CA ASN A 163 4.56 -22.49 0.15
C ASN A 163 5.19 -21.47 1.10
N VAL A 164 6.46 -21.23 0.89
CA VAL A 164 7.23 -20.19 1.54
C VAL A 164 8.01 -19.44 0.48
N ALA A 165 7.96 -18.13 0.52
CA ALA A 165 8.69 -17.30 -0.41
C ALA A 165 9.41 -16.16 0.30
N ILE A 166 10.56 -15.79 -0.25
CA ILE A 166 11.31 -14.60 0.11
C ILE A 166 11.64 -13.85 -1.17
N GLY A 167 11.55 -12.54 -1.12
CA GLY A 167 11.79 -11.73 -2.30
C GLY A 167 12.14 -10.30 -2.00
N GLY A 168 12.49 -9.59 -3.05
CA GLY A 168 12.65 -8.14 -3.07
C GLY A 168 11.75 -7.53 -4.11
N ARG A 169 11.46 -6.26 -3.97
CA ARG A 169 10.81 -5.47 -5.01
C ARG A 169 11.41 -4.09 -5.11
N VAL A 170 11.48 -3.58 -6.33
CA VAL A 170 11.81 -2.20 -6.64
C VAL A 170 10.60 -1.54 -7.26
N GLY A 171 10.35 -0.28 -6.95
CA GLY A 171 9.21 0.47 -7.42
C GLY A 171 9.56 1.89 -7.83
N TYR A 172 8.80 2.40 -8.77
CA TYR A 172 8.85 3.78 -9.25
C TYR A 172 7.51 4.46 -8.98
N LEU A 173 7.54 5.62 -8.32
CA LEU A 173 6.37 6.43 -8.01
C LEU A 173 5.86 7.11 -9.28
N PHE A 174 4.64 6.76 -9.72
CA PHE A 174 4.05 7.37 -10.92
C PHE A 174 2.90 8.34 -10.61
N ASP A 175 2.28 8.24 -9.44
CA ASP A 175 1.24 9.17 -9.02
C ASP A 175 1.22 9.31 -7.50
N ALA A 176 1.18 10.56 -7.03
CA ALA A 176 1.07 10.87 -5.61
C ALA A 176 0.15 12.08 -5.41
N PHE A 177 -0.66 12.04 -4.37
CA PHE A 177 -1.51 13.17 -4.01
C PHE A 177 -2.03 13.07 -2.58
N THR A 178 -2.31 14.24 -2.00
CA THR A 178 -3.10 14.32 -0.78
C THR A 178 -4.58 14.53 -1.11
N LYS A 179 -5.44 13.98 -0.27
CA LYS A 179 -6.90 14.14 -0.37
C LYS A 179 -7.47 14.49 1.00
N VAL A 180 -8.08 15.66 1.09
CA VAL A 180 -8.77 16.14 2.29
C VAL A 180 -10.25 16.31 1.98
N LYS A 181 -11.09 15.84 2.90
CA LYS A 181 -12.54 16.07 2.90
C LYS A 181 -12.89 16.88 4.16
N TYR A 182 -13.59 17.99 3.99
CA TYR A 182 -14.05 18.84 5.07
C TYR A 182 -15.42 19.43 4.71
N HIS A 183 -16.08 20.06 5.70
CA HIS A 183 -17.31 20.82 5.47
C HIS A 183 -16.96 22.30 5.39
N ASP A 184 -17.59 22.99 4.47
CA ASP A 184 -17.56 24.45 4.37
C ASP A 184 -18.99 24.94 4.22
N ARG A 185 -19.46 25.74 5.19
CA ARG A 185 -20.84 26.28 5.23
C ARG A 185 -21.94 25.23 5.04
N GLY A 186 -21.71 24.02 5.59
CA GLY A 186 -22.64 22.89 5.49
C GLY A 186 -22.50 22.05 4.22
N GLU A 187 -21.64 22.43 3.27
CA GLU A 187 -21.35 21.66 2.06
C GLU A 187 -20.10 20.80 2.21
N VAL A 188 -20.11 19.63 1.56
CA VAL A 188 -18.98 18.70 1.55
C VAL A 188 -17.98 19.09 0.48
N VAL A 189 -16.83 19.62 0.89
CA VAL A 189 -15.72 19.97 -0.01
C VAL A 189 -14.66 18.86 -0.02
N LYS A 190 -14.20 18.50 -1.21
CA LYS A 190 -13.11 17.53 -1.42
C LYS A 190 -11.95 18.24 -2.11
N ASN A 191 -10.86 18.44 -1.39
CA ASN A 191 -9.64 18.98 -1.94
C ASN A 191 -8.67 17.83 -2.30
N LYS A 192 -8.11 17.86 -3.51
CA LYS A 192 -7.08 16.93 -3.98
C LYS A 192 -5.89 17.74 -4.48
N ASN A 193 -4.76 17.58 -3.81
CA ASN A 193 -3.51 18.23 -4.20
C ASN A 193 -2.55 17.19 -4.79
N LYS A 194 -2.26 17.32 -6.10
CA LYS A 194 -1.36 16.45 -6.86
C LYS A 194 0.07 17.00 -6.85
N LEU A 195 0.70 16.97 -5.69
CA LEU A 195 2.12 17.24 -5.55
C LEU A 195 2.85 15.96 -5.15
N ASN A 196 4.13 15.85 -5.47
CA ASN A 196 4.95 14.71 -5.06
C ASN A 196 5.11 14.60 -3.53
N ASN A 197 4.81 15.69 -2.81
CA ASN A 197 4.84 15.77 -1.34
C ASN A 197 6.19 15.32 -0.73
N GLY A 198 7.30 15.51 -1.44
CA GLY A 198 8.63 15.09 -1.00
C GLY A 198 8.84 13.58 -0.92
N LEU A 199 7.96 12.78 -1.52
CA LEU A 199 8.10 11.33 -1.55
C LEU A 199 9.26 10.91 -2.45
N ASN A 200 9.99 9.88 -2.02
CA ASN A 200 11.01 9.26 -2.84
C ASN A 200 10.40 8.66 -4.11
N GLN A 201 11.02 8.98 -5.24
CA GLN A 201 10.59 8.52 -6.55
C GLN A 201 10.86 7.02 -6.74
N PHE A 202 11.95 6.53 -6.15
CA PHE A 202 12.30 5.12 -6.15
C PHE A 202 12.15 4.51 -4.76
N ARG A 203 11.61 3.31 -4.72
CA ARG A 203 11.56 2.51 -3.49
C ARG A 203 12.11 1.11 -3.74
N TYR A 204 12.64 0.50 -2.70
CA TYR A 204 13.06 -0.90 -2.69
C TYR A 204 12.88 -1.49 -1.30
N GLY A 205 12.61 -2.78 -1.25
CA GLY A 205 12.40 -3.46 0.01
C GLY A 205 12.39 -4.97 -0.15
N VAL A 206 12.24 -5.65 0.97
CA VAL A 206 12.19 -7.09 1.05
C VAL A 206 10.84 -7.55 1.57
N TYR A 207 10.43 -8.73 1.15
CA TYR A 207 9.19 -9.33 1.64
C TYR A 207 9.33 -10.83 1.84
N THR A 208 8.46 -11.35 2.68
CA THR A 208 8.27 -12.77 2.89
C THR A 208 6.81 -13.13 2.67
N ARG A 209 6.58 -14.37 2.25
CA ARG A 209 5.24 -14.91 2.04
C ARG A 209 5.18 -16.34 2.53
N ILE A 210 4.13 -16.70 3.25
CA ILE A 210 3.89 -18.05 3.77
C ILE A 210 2.44 -18.39 3.52
N GLY A 211 2.16 -19.52 2.88
CA GLY A 211 0.79 -19.85 2.52
C GLY A 211 0.53 -21.32 2.22
N LEU A 212 -0.74 -21.56 1.90
CA LEU A 212 -1.26 -22.85 1.48
C LEU A 212 -2.14 -22.63 0.24
N GLY A 213 -1.81 -23.34 -0.83
CA GLY A 213 -2.54 -23.20 -2.09
C GLY A 213 -2.46 -21.78 -2.65
N GLY A 214 -3.62 -21.24 -3.03
CA GLY A 214 -3.77 -19.88 -3.56
C GLY A 214 -3.77 -18.76 -2.52
N PHE A 215 -3.67 -19.06 -1.21
CA PHE A 215 -3.70 -18.08 -0.14
C PHE A 215 -2.38 -18.03 0.61
N SER A 216 -1.89 -16.83 0.88
CA SER A 216 -0.67 -16.62 1.66
C SER A 216 -0.81 -15.39 2.55
N LEU A 217 -0.10 -15.40 3.67
CA LEU A 217 0.20 -14.21 4.44
C LEU A 217 1.49 -13.61 3.90
N PHE A 218 1.55 -12.29 3.81
CA PHE A 218 2.77 -11.60 3.41
C PHE A 218 3.15 -10.50 4.39
N CYS A 219 4.43 -10.21 4.45
CA CYS A 219 5.00 -9.08 5.17
C CYS A 219 6.06 -8.42 4.28
N PHE A 220 5.92 -7.14 4.02
CA PHE A 220 6.86 -6.34 3.24
C PHE A 220 7.45 -5.23 4.10
N TYR A 221 8.77 -5.15 4.12
CA TYR A 221 9.51 -4.06 4.74
C TYR A 221 10.20 -3.20 3.69
N ASN A 222 9.83 -1.93 3.64
CA ASN A 222 10.45 -0.95 2.76
C ASN A 222 11.79 -0.52 3.35
N LEU A 223 12.90 -0.85 2.67
CA LEU A 223 14.25 -0.50 3.09
C LEU A 223 14.60 0.94 2.70
N SER A 224 14.00 1.44 1.65
CA SER A 224 14.17 2.84 1.25
C SER A 224 13.34 3.76 2.14
N ASP A 225 13.80 4.98 2.32
CA ASP A 225 13.02 6.02 2.98
C ASP A 225 11.79 6.40 2.16
N MET A 226 10.69 6.72 2.84
CA MET A 226 9.45 7.14 2.18
C MET A 226 9.57 8.54 1.58
N PHE A 227 10.31 9.42 2.27
CA PHE A 227 10.56 10.80 1.84
C PHE A 227 11.99 10.99 1.36
N GLU A 228 12.20 11.92 0.43
CA GLU A 228 13.52 12.39 0.06
C GLU A 228 14.19 13.05 1.26
N LYS A 229 15.51 12.93 1.33
CA LYS A 229 16.29 13.44 2.46
C LYS A 229 16.04 14.94 2.65
N GLY A 230 15.61 15.32 3.85
CA GLY A 230 15.31 16.69 4.23
C GLY A 230 13.95 17.21 3.78
N LYS A 231 13.21 16.49 2.91
CA LYS A 231 11.89 16.94 2.42
C LYS A 231 10.71 16.38 3.21
N GLY A 232 10.91 15.33 4.00
CA GLY A 232 9.86 14.76 4.82
C GLY A 232 9.42 15.66 5.98
N PRO A 233 8.26 15.38 6.60
CA PRO A 233 7.74 16.15 7.72
C PRO A 233 8.76 16.25 8.85
N SER A 234 9.10 17.48 9.27
CA SER A 234 10.15 17.76 10.29
C SER A 234 11.52 17.16 9.94
N GLY A 235 11.84 17.06 8.65
CA GLY A 235 13.12 16.50 8.15
C GLY A 235 13.26 14.98 8.35
N THR A 236 12.19 14.27 8.71
CA THR A 236 12.23 12.82 8.96
C THR A 236 12.23 12.03 7.65
N THR A 237 12.98 10.93 7.68
CA THR A 237 12.89 9.86 6.69
C THR A 237 12.13 8.72 7.35
N MET A 238 10.98 8.34 6.83
CA MET A 238 10.12 7.31 7.39
C MET A 238 10.19 6.04 6.53
N ASN A 239 10.28 4.87 7.15
CA ASN A 239 10.13 3.60 6.46
C ASN A 239 8.71 3.05 6.63
N SER A 240 8.36 2.05 5.87
CA SER A 240 7.05 1.41 5.96
C SER A 240 7.12 -0.10 6.09
N LEU A 241 6.22 -0.64 6.88
CA LEU A 241 5.94 -2.05 7.00
C LEU A 241 4.51 -2.30 6.49
N THR A 242 4.33 -3.28 5.63
CA THR A 242 3.01 -3.69 5.14
C THR A 242 2.83 -5.17 5.42
N ALA A 243 1.73 -5.54 6.06
CA ALA A 243 1.39 -6.93 6.29
C ALA A 243 -0.06 -7.20 5.85
N GLY A 244 -0.32 -8.40 5.36
CA GLY A 244 -1.64 -8.73 4.85
C GLY A 244 -1.74 -10.12 4.25
N ILE A 245 -2.74 -10.28 3.39
CA ILE A 245 -3.04 -11.51 2.68
C ILE A 245 -2.74 -11.36 1.19
N SER A 246 -2.27 -12.46 0.60
CA SER A 246 -2.06 -12.59 -0.83
C SER A 246 -2.97 -13.67 -1.39
N ILE A 247 -3.52 -13.42 -2.57
CA ILE A 247 -4.33 -14.37 -3.33
C ILE A 247 -3.66 -14.55 -4.68
N ASN A 248 -3.36 -15.79 -5.05
CA ASN A 248 -2.76 -16.14 -6.33
C ASN A 248 -3.60 -17.21 -7.06
N GLY A 249 -3.45 -17.31 -8.38
CA GLY A 249 -4.07 -18.39 -9.15
C GLY A 249 -5.31 -18.00 -9.95
N PHE A 250 -5.36 -16.78 -10.46
CA PHE A 250 -6.37 -16.35 -11.42
C PHE A 250 -5.84 -16.48 -12.86
#